data_09b5f17219a9ee20e5a5083e8ed3a4d1
#
_entry.id   09b5f17219a9ee20e5a5083e8ed3a4d1
#
_cell.length_a   1.000
_cell.length_b   1.000
_cell.length_c   1.000
_cell.angle_alpha   90.00
_cell.angle_beta   90.00
_cell.angle_gamma   90.00
#
_symmetry.space_group_name_H-M   'P 1'
#
loop_
_entity.id
_entity.type
_entity.pdbx_description
1 polymer ?
#
loop_
_entity_poly.entity_id
_entity_poly.type
_entity_poly.pdbx_seq_one_letter_code
_entity_poly.pdbx_strand_id
1 'polypeptide(L)'
;MKELRWTSVLRLRCARINDYDFVQLKNGNGYDHNWVLNTKGDVTRKCATLESPLTGIVLDVYTNEPGIQVYAGNFLDGSLTGKKGITYNQRASVCLETQKYPDTPNKPEWPSAVLRPGEKYMSQCIFKFLSLIHI
;
A
#
# COMPACT_ATOMS: atom_id res chain seq x y z
N MET A 1 16.16 -11.59 -8.46
CA MET A 1 15.15 -11.07 -7.51
C MET A 1 13.93 -11.97 -7.60
N LYS A 2 13.55 -12.71 -6.55
CA LYS A 2 12.31 -13.49 -6.58
C LYS A 2 11.16 -12.51 -6.43
N GLU A 3 10.38 -12.34 -7.48
CA GLU A 3 9.12 -11.62 -7.43
C GLU A 3 8.20 -12.29 -6.39
N LEU A 4 7.80 -11.54 -5.38
CA LEU A 4 6.74 -11.96 -4.48
C LEU A 4 5.42 -11.87 -5.26
N ARG A 5 5.05 -12.93 -5.96
CA ARG A 5 3.75 -13.06 -6.61
C ARG A 5 2.71 -13.46 -5.60
N TRP A 6 1.78 -12.57 -5.31
CA TRP A 6 0.62 -12.89 -4.47
C TRP A 6 -0.63 -13.06 -5.34
N THR A 7 -1.34 -14.13 -5.09
CA THR A 7 -2.60 -14.44 -5.77
C THR A 7 -3.74 -13.62 -5.17
N SER A 8 -4.39 -12.86 -5.99
CA SER A 8 -5.75 -12.28 -5.99
C SER A 8 -6.17 -11.23 -4.95
N VAL A 9 -5.68 -11.12 -3.74
CA VAL A 9 -5.97 -9.99 -2.80
C VAL A 9 -4.91 -9.93 -1.72
N LEU A 10 -4.28 -8.77 -1.54
CA LEU A 10 -3.34 -8.55 -0.45
C LEU A 10 -4.11 -8.44 0.87
N ARG A 11 -4.08 -9.47 1.71
CA ARG A 11 -4.53 -9.41 3.11
C ARG A 11 -3.33 -9.15 4.00
N LEU A 12 -3.25 -7.95 4.56
CA LEU A 12 -2.19 -7.59 5.49
C LEU A 12 -2.70 -7.73 6.93
N ARG A 13 -2.08 -8.63 7.67
CA ARG A 13 -2.11 -8.61 9.14
C ARG A 13 -0.84 -7.92 9.63
N CYS A 14 -0.85 -6.61 9.68
CA CYS A 14 0.33 -5.78 9.89
C CYS A 14 1.12 -6.07 11.18
N ALA A 15 0.47 -6.59 12.23
CA ALA A 15 1.08 -6.68 13.55
C ALA A 15 2.16 -7.76 13.69
N ARG A 16 2.21 -8.78 12.84
CA ARG A 16 3.13 -9.92 12.99
C ARG A 16 4.20 -10.05 11.91
N ILE A 17 4.08 -9.32 10.80
CA ILE A 17 4.89 -9.59 9.59
C ILE A 17 6.10 -8.65 9.51
N ASN A 18 6.09 -7.52 10.22
CA ASN A 18 7.21 -6.57 10.24
C ASN A 18 8.50 -7.13 10.88
N ASP A 19 8.39 -8.22 11.64
CA ASP A 19 9.48 -8.77 12.44
C ASP A 19 10.10 -10.05 11.82
N TYR A 20 9.73 -10.43 10.59
CA TYR A 20 10.35 -11.55 9.92
C TYR A 20 11.81 -11.27 9.57
N ASP A 21 12.65 -12.31 9.72
CA ASP A 21 14.07 -12.29 9.32
C ASP A 21 14.23 -12.32 7.79
N PHE A 22 13.80 -11.23 7.15
CA PHE A 22 13.86 -11.02 5.72
C PHE A 22 14.62 -9.73 5.42
N VAL A 23 15.65 -9.80 4.58
CA VAL A 23 16.57 -8.69 4.34
C VAL A 23 15.89 -7.38 3.91
N GLN A 24 14.84 -7.45 3.11
CA GLN A 24 14.12 -6.24 2.67
C GLN A 24 13.34 -5.59 3.82
N LEU A 25 12.76 -6.38 4.73
CA LEU A 25 12.09 -5.85 5.93
C LEU A 25 13.10 -5.22 6.89
N LYS A 26 14.30 -5.81 7.03
CA LYS A 26 15.40 -5.22 7.80
C LYS A 26 15.84 -3.89 7.22
N ASN A 27 16.01 -3.81 5.90
CA ASN A 27 16.42 -2.58 5.23
C ASN A 27 15.37 -1.46 5.34
N GLY A 28 14.08 -1.80 5.32
CA GLY A 28 12.97 -0.86 5.45
C GLY A 28 12.53 -0.61 6.90
N ASN A 29 13.16 -1.28 7.88
CA ASN A 29 12.71 -1.29 9.27
C ASN A 29 11.22 -1.70 9.41
N GLY A 30 10.75 -2.59 8.53
CA GLY A 30 9.38 -3.03 8.36
C GLY A 30 8.91 -2.92 6.92
N TYR A 31 7.61 -2.96 6.69
CA TYR A 31 7.06 -2.79 5.33
C TYR A 31 7.22 -1.36 4.84
N ASP A 32 7.86 -1.22 3.70
CA ASP A 32 7.93 -0.04 2.85
C ASP A 32 8.24 -0.53 1.42
N HIS A 33 7.27 -1.24 0.83
CA HIS A 33 7.49 -2.01 -0.39
C HIS A 33 6.37 -1.78 -1.39
N ASN A 34 6.74 -1.78 -2.68
CA ASN A 34 5.76 -1.76 -3.77
C ASN A 34 5.35 -3.20 -4.16
N TRP A 35 4.07 -3.41 -4.27
CA TRP A 35 3.46 -4.67 -4.72
C TRP A 35 2.91 -4.50 -6.14
N VAL A 36 3.21 -5.47 -7.00
CA VAL A 36 2.66 -5.55 -8.35
C VAL A 36 1.22 -6.05 -8.28
N LEU A 37 0.29 -5.29 -8.84
CA LEU A 37 -1.14 -5.61 -8.77
C LEU A 37 -1.57 -6.55 -9.88
N ASN A 38 -2.34 -7.57 -9.52
CA ASN A 38 -2.89 -8.56 -10.47
C ASN A 38 -4.12 -8.05 -11.22
N THR A 39 -4.63 -6.86 -10.89
CA THR A 39 -5.80 -6.25 -11.52
C THR A 39 -5.51 -5.69 -12.90
N LYS A 40 -4.23 -5.48 -13.24
CA LYS A 40 -3.77 -4.95 -14.54
C LYS A 40 -4.46 -3.64 -14.94
N GLY A 41 -4.70 -2.75 -13.96
CA GLY A 41 -5.33 -1.47 -14.18
C GLY A 41 -6.87 -1.50 -14.25
N ASP A 42 -7.50 -2.65 -14.01
CA ASP A 42 -8.95 -2.75 -13.93
C ASP A 42 -9.45 -2.22 -12.58
N VAL A 43 -9.94 -1.00 -12.57
CA VAL A 43 -10.46 -0.29 -11.38
C VAL A 43 -11.74 -0.91 -10.82
N THR A 44 -12.40 -1.80 -11.54
CA THR A 44 -13.59 -2.51 -11.03
C THR A 44 -13.22 -3.70 -10.16
N ARG A 45 -11.96 -4.12 -10.22
CA ARG A 45 -11.44 -5.23 -9.44
C ARG A 45 -10.71 -4.76 -8.20
N LYS A 46 -11.08 -5.32 -7.06
CA LYS A 46 -10.40 -5.06 -5.80
C LYS A 46 -8.94 -5.52 -5.86
N CYS A 47 -8.00 -4.63 -5.53
CA CYS A 47 -6.56 -4.90 -5.56
C CYS A 47 -5.96 -5.17 -4.17
N ALA A 48 -6.53 -4.61 -3.12
CA ALA A 48 -6.06 -4.80 -1.74
C ALA A 48 -7.21 -4.73 -0.74
N THR A 49 -7.01 -5.34 0.41
CA THR A 49 -7.89 -5.21 1.59
C THR A 49 -7.02 -5.02 2.83
N LEU A 50 -7.31 -4.00 3.62
CA LEU A 50 -6.78 -3.82 4.97
C LEU A 50 -7.92 -4.03 5.97
N GLU A 51 -7.68 -4.88 6.97
CA GLU A 51 -8.67 -5.25 7.98
C GLU A 51 -8.10 -5.04 9.38
N SER A 52 -8.87 -4.41 10.25
CA SER A 52 -8.57 -4.31 11.67
C SER A 52 -9.44 -5.31 12.45
N PRO A 53 -8.86 -6.40 13.00
CA PRO A 53 -9.63 -7.36 13.77
C PRO A 53 -10.14 -6.81 15.10
N LEU A 54 -9.53 -5.72 15.61
CA LEU A 54 -9.94 -5.08 16.85
C LEU A 54 -11.19 -4.21 16.69
N THR A 55 -11.32 -3.55 15.54
CA THR A 55 -12.42 -2.59 15.31
C THR A 55 -13.45 -3.10 14.30
N GLY A 56 -13.16 -4.18 13.58
CA GLY A 56 -13.99 -4.69 12.50
C GLY A 56 -14.03 -3.78 11.28
N ILE A 57 -13.20 -2.74 11.22
CA ILE A 57 -13.10 -1.85 10.05
C ILE A 57 -12.34 -2.58 8.95
N VAL A 58 -12.91 -2.54 7.75
CA VAL A 58 -12.30 -3.05 6.52
C VAL A 58 -12.16 -1.91 5.53
N LEU A 59 -11.00 -1.81 4.90
CA LEU A 59 -10.72 -0.91 3.80
C LEU A 59 -10.40 -1.74 2.56
N ASP A 60 -11.27 -1.67 1.56
CA ASP A 60 -11.02 -2.23 0.23
C ASP A 60 -10.48 -1.14 -0.70
N VAL A 61 -9.43 -1.48 -1.47
CA VAL A 61 -8.76 -0.57 -2.39
C VAL A 61 -8.96 -1.03 -3.84
N TYR A 62 -9.23 -0.05 -4.71
CA TYR A 62 -9.37 -0.24 -6.16
C TYR A 62 -8.54 0.84 -6.85
N THR A 63 -7.84 0.49 -7.94
CA THR A 63 -7.01 1.44 -8.69
C THR A 63 -6.77 0.99 -10.11
N ASN A 64 -6.53 1.96 -11.01
CA ASN A 64 -6.00 1.72 -12.36
C ASN A 64 -4.47 1.78 -12.42
N GLU A 65 -3.79 2.02 -11.28
CA GLU A 65 -2.33 1.97 -11.22
C GLU A 65 -1.81 0.52 -11.19
N PRO A 66 -0.59 0.26 -11.69
CA PRO A 66 -0.02 -1.08 -11.76
C PRO A 66 0.50 -1.60 -10.44
N GLY A 67 0.76 -0.72 -9.46
CA GLY A 67 1.36 -1.06 -8.19
C GLY A 67 0.71 -0.36 -7.00
N ILE A 68 1.04 -0.86 -5.81
CA ILE A 68 0.67 -0.26 -4.55
C ILE A 68 1.85 -0.34 -3.58
N GLN A 69 2.30 0.79 -3.06
CA GLN A 69 3.25 0.85 -1.95
C GLN A 69 2.48 0.60 -0.65
N VAL A 70 3.03 -0.27 0.17
CA VAL A 70 2.53 -0.49 1.54
C VAL A 70 3.61 -0.04 2.49
N TYR A 71 3.35 1.04 3.21
CA TYR A 71 4.24 1.59 4.23
C TYR A 71 3.59 1.48 5.60
N ALA A 72 4.29 0.86 6.54
CA ALA A 72 3.74 0.52 7.85
C ALA A 72 4.08 1.55 8.95
N GLY A 73 4.41 2.78 8.59
CA GLY A 73 4.74 3.83 9.57
C GLY A 73 6.04 3.54 10.35
N ASN A 74 7.03 2.92 9.69
CA ASN A 74 8.26 2.42 10.34
C ASN A 74 9.11 3.50 10.99
N PHE A 75 9.06 4.73 10.46
CA PHE A 75 9.88 5.87 10.90
C PHE A 75 9.12 6.88 11.76
N LEU A 76 7.88 6.58 12.15
CA LEU A 76 7.18 7.34 13.19
C LEU A 76 7.85 7.02 14.53
N ASP A 77 8.20 8.05 15.29
CA ASP A 77 9.01 7.93 16.52
C ASP A 77 8.33 8.50 17.79
N GLY A 78 7.09 8.97 17.64
CA GLY A 78 6.36 9.59 18.75
C GLY A 78 6.67 11.07 18.96
N SER A 79 7.54 11.69 18.15
CA SER A 79 7.85 13.13 18.24
C SER A 79 6.70 14.02 17.75
N LEU A 80 5.82 13.49 16.91
CA LEU A 80 4.70 14.22 16.32
C LEU A 80 3.39 13.88 17.03
N THR A 81 2.63 14.93 17.33
CA THR A 81 1.27 14.83 17.87
C THR A 81 0.30 15.42 16.86
N GLY A 82 -0.66 14.62 16.44
CA GLY A 82 -1.67 15.01 15.48
C GLY A 82 -2.95 15.57 16.11
N LYS A 83 -4.02 15.55 15.33
CA LYS A 83 -5.35 15.99 15.78
C LYS A 83 -5.78 15.21 17.02
N LYS A 84 -6.51 15.90 17.91
CA LYS A 84 -7.02 15.34 19.18
C LYS A 84 -5.92 14.87 20.15
N GLY A 85 -4.68 15.37 20.05
CA GLY A 85 -3.60 15.03 20.94
C GLY A 85 -3.07 13.58 20.77
N ILE A 86 -3.30 12.94 19.64
CA ILE A 86 -2.84 11.58 19.37
C ILE A 86 -1.38 11.64 18.94
N THR A 87 -0.50 10.96 19.68
CA THR A 87 0.92 10.82 19.34
C THR A 87 1.11 9.72 18.33
N TYR A 88 1.92 9.99 17.29
CA TYR A 88 2.22 9.04 16.22
C TYR A 88 3.46 8.22 16.55
N ASN A 89 3.25 7.10 17.21
CA ASN A 89 4.30 6.14 17.54
C ASN A 89 4.66 5.26 16.32
N GLN A 90 5.79 4.58 16.39
CA GLN A 90 6.18 3.62 15.37
C GLN A 90 5.04 2.64 15.06
N ARG A 91 4.76 2.44 13.78
CA ARG A 91 3.70 1.53 13.28
C ARG A 91 2.28 1.90 13.72
N ALA A 92 2.05 3.18 14.04
CA ALA A 92 0.72 3.68 14.38
C ALA A 92 -0.19 3.90 13.16
N SER A 93 0.34 3.73 11.93
CA SER A 93 -0.41 3.93 10.70
C SER A 93 0.03 2.96 9.61
N VAL A 94 -0.81 2.83 8.59
CA VAL A 94 -0.49 2.13 7.33
C VAL A 94 -0.87 3.04 6.18
N CYS A 95 0.07 3.28 5.25
CA CYS A 95 -0.17 3.95 3.99
C CYS A 95 -0.35 2.92 2.88
N LEU A 96 -1.35 3.14 2.03
CA LEU A 96 -1.64 2.34 0.83
C LEU A 96 -1.59 3.29 -0.37
N GLU A 97 -0.47 3.29 -1.08
CA GLU A 97 -0.13 4.31 -2.08
C GLU A 97 -0.16 3.68 -3.47
N THR A 98 -1.23 3.92 -4.22
CA THR A 98 -1.38 3.40 -5.58
C THR A 98 -0.52 4.20 -6.55
N GLN A 99 0.35 3.53 -7.34
CA GLN A 99 1.41 4.21 -8.08
C GLN A 99 1.96 3.39 -9.24
N LYS A 100 2.77 4.05 -10.09
CA LYS A 100 3.76 3.37 -10.94
C LYS A 100 4.86 2.77 -10.07
N TYR A 101 5.57 1.76 -10.61
CA TYR A 101 6.63 1.14 -9.82
C TYR A 101 7.79 2.11 -9.54
N PRO A 102 8.39 2.06 -8.35
CA PRO A 102 9.64 2.76 -8.09
C PRO A 102 10.71 2.38 -9.11
N ASP A 103 11.58 3.31 -9.50
CA ASP A 103 12.63 3.14 -10.51
C ASP A 103 12.13 2.94 -11.97
N THR A 104 10.84 3.18 -12.23
CA THR A 104 10.26 3.05 -13.58
C THR A 104 11.04 3.81 -14.66
N PRO A 105 11.59 5.03 -14.45
CA PRO A 105 12.36 5.73 -15.46
C PRO A 105 13.58 4.97 -15.97
N ASN A 106 14.15 4.08 -15.16
CA ASN A 106 15.31 3.25 -15.50
C ASN A 106 14.93 1.83 -15.97
N LYS A 107 13.64 1.56 -16.11
CA LYS A 107 13.09 0.23 -16.46
C LYS A 107 12.14 0.34 -17.66
N PRO A 108 12.65 0.39 -18.87
CA PRO A 108 11.83 0.60 -20.07
C PRO A 108 10.81 -0.51 -20.33
N GLU A 109 11.01 -1.69 -19.75
CA GLU A 109 10.09 -2.83 -19.83
C GLU A 109 8.87 -2.73 -18.90
N TRP A 110 8.88 -1.74 -17.98
CA TRP A 110 7.78 -1.51 -17.05
C TRP A 110 6.77 -0.48 -17.58
N PRO A 111 5.55 -0.43 -17.02
CA PRO A 111 4.60 0.61 -17.38
C PRO A 111 5.18 2.01 -17.16
N SER A 112 5.27 2.80 -18.23
CA SER A 112 5.93 4.10 -18.22
C SER A 112 5.30 5.07 -17.22
N ALA A 113 6.14 5.84 -16.52
CA ALA A 113 5.73 7.00 -15.70
C ALA A 113 5.91 8.33 -16.45
N VAL A 114 6.36 8.32 -17.70
CA VAL A 114 6.61 9.52 -18.50
C VAL A 114 5.27 10.07 -19.01
N LEU A 115 5.02 11.35 -18.76
CA LEU A 115 3.95 12.12 -19.36
C LEU A 115 4.56 13.13 -20.35
N ARG A 116 4.14 13.07 -21.61
CA ARG A 116 4.64 13.95 -22.67
C ARG A 116 3.75 15.19 -22.83
N PRO A 117 4.28 16.30 -23.39
CA PRO A 117 3.45 17.44 -23.71
C PRO A 117 2.24 17.06 -24.57
N GLY A 118 1.05 17.52 -24.18
CA GLY A 118 -0.20 17.18 -24.84
C GLY A 118 -0.89 15.90 -24.38
N GLU A 119 -0.21 15.05 -23.61
CA GLU A 119 -0.84 13.88 -22.99
C GLU A 119 -1.60 14.26 -21.71
N LYS A 120 -2.63 13.49 -21.39
CA LYS A 120 -3.39 13.66 -20.15
C LYS A 120 -3.08 12.55 -19.17
N TYR A 121 -2.63 12.90 -17.98
CA TYR A 121 -2.50 11.94 -16.87
C TYR A 121 -3.88 11.66 -16.26
N MET A 122 -4.21 10.39 -16.10
CA MET A 122 -5.43 9.94 -15.44
C MET A 122 -5.09 8.81 -14.47
N SER A 123 -5.27 9.05 -13.19
CA SER A 123 -5.15 8.06 -12.13
C SER A 123 -6.42 8.01 -11.31
N GLN A 124 -6.80 6.83 -10.88
CA GLN A 124 -7.97 6.61 -10.05
C GLN A 124 -7.62 5.68 -8.90
N CYS A 125 -7.94 6.11 -7.70
CA CYS A 125 -7.85 5.31 -6.49
C CYS A 125 -9.15 5.45 -5.70
N ILE A 126 -9.76 4.32 -5.34
CA ILE A 126 -11.00 4.26 -4.58
C ILE A 126 -10.74 3.52 -3.28
N PHE A 127 -11.02 4.16 -2.17
CA PHE A 127 -11.03 3.58 -0.84
C PHE A 127 -12.48 3.33 -0.40
N LYS A 128 -12.84 2.07 -0.24
CA LYS A 128 -14.17 1.66 0.21
C LYS A 128 -14.08 1.15 1.64
N PHE A 129 -14.64 1.92 2.56
CA PHE A 129 -14.71 1.55 3.98
C PHE A 129 -15.95 0.70 4.24
N LEU A 130 -15.77 -0.38 4.98
CA LEU A 130 -16.78 -1.33 5.38
C LEU A 130 -16.63 -1.61 6.88
N SER A 131 -17.72 -2.05 7.53
CA SER A 131 -17.70 -2.54 8.90
C SER A 131 -18.14 -4.00 8.92
N LEU A 132 -17.39 -4.86 9.62
CA LEU A 132 -17.79 -6.25 9.90
C LEU A 132 -18.62 -6.36 11.17
N ILE A 133 -18.71 -5.28 11.93
CA ILE A 133 -19.52 -5.18 13.14
C ILE A 133 -20.74 -4.35 12.79
N HIS A 134 -21.93 -4.94 12.87
CA HIS A 134 -23.18 -4.18 12.78
C HIS A 134 -23.27 -3.27 13.99
N ILE A 135 -23.24 -1.97 13.75
CA ILE A 135 -23.55 -0.95 14.73
C ILE A 135 -25.08 -0.81 14.78
#